data_1c18b6bd866d3fe7bd24fdf1918e6c08
#
_entry.id   1c18b6bd866d3fe7bd24fdf1918e6c08
#
_cell.length_a   1.000
_cell.length_b   1.000
_cell.length_c   1.000
_cell.angle_alpha   90.00
_cell.angle_beta   90.00
_cell.angle_gamma   90.00
#
_symmetry.space_group_name_H-M   'P 1'
#
loop_
_entity.id
_entity.type
_entity.pdbx_description
1 polymer ?
#
loop_
_entity_poly.entity_id
_entity_poly.type
_entity_poly.pdbx_seq_one_letter_code
_entity_poly.pdbx_strand_id
1 'polypeptide(L)'
;MSIPEPELASQMANAIRMLAVDAVEQAKSGHPGAPMGMAEIAEVLWNRHLKHNPANPAWADRDRFVLSNGHGSMLLYALLHLTGYDLAVDELKRFRQLHSKTPGHPEVGITPGVETTTGPLGQGLANAVGMALAEKLLAAEFNRPGHAIVDHHTYVFLGDGCL
;
A
#
# COMPACT_ATOMS: atom_id res chain seq x y z
N MET A 1 15.27 -12.48 -4.90
CA MET A 1 15.72 -11.25 -5.59
C MET A 1 17.00 -10.78 -4.95
N SER A 2 17.96 -10.24 -5.74
CA SER A 2 19.17 -9.62 -5.17
C SER A 2 18.80 -8.32 -4.46
N ILE A 3 19.53 -8.00 -3.39
CA ILE A 3 19.39 -6.72 -2.69
C ILE A 3 19.87 -5.63 -3.66
N PRO A 4 19.07 -4.58 -3.96
CA PRO A 4 19.53 -3.45 -4.76
C PRO A 4 20.79 -2.81 -4.14
N GLU A 5 21.66 -2.28 -4.99
CA GLU A 5 22.76 -1.45 -4.52
C GLU A 5 22.20 -0.25 -3.71
N PRO A 6 22.89 0.22 -2.65
CA PRO A 6 22.39 1.28 -1.78
C PRO A 6 21.98 2.55 -2.53
N GLU A 7 22.70 2.90 -3.58
CA GLU A 7 22.37 4.05 -4.43
C GLU A 7 21.02 3.86 -5.16
N LEU A 8 20.79 2.68 -5.73
CA LEU A 8 19.54 2.36 -6.40
C LEU A 8 18.36 2.35 -5.42
N ALA A 9 18.51 1.75 -4.23
CA ALA A 9 17.48 1.77 -3.18
C ALA A 9 17.10 3.21 -2.78
N SER A 10 18.10 4.09 -2.66
CA SER A 10 17.87 5.51 -2.39
C SER A 10 17.11 6.21 -3.52
N GLN A 11 17.46 5.92 -4.78
CA GLN A 11 16.76 6.46 -5.94
C GLN A 11 15.30 5.99 -5.99
N MET A 12 15.03 4.72 -5.67
CA MET A 12 13.68 4.16 -5.62
C MET A 12 12.84 4.83 -4.52
N ALA A 13 13.39 4.99 -3.32
CA ALA A 13 12.73 5.72 -2.24
C ALA A 13 12.46 7.19 -2.62
N ASN A 14 13.39 7.84 -3.30
CA ASN A 14 13.21 9.21 -3.77
C ASN A 14 12.15 9.31 -4.88
N ALA A 15 12.01 8.31 -5.75
CA ALA A 15 10.93 8.26 -6.73
C ALA A 15 9.55 8.25 -6.04
N ILE A 16 9.38 7.46 -4.97
CA ILE A 16 8.16 7.45 -4.15
C ILE A 16 7.87 8.84 -3.58
N ARG A 17 8.90 9.49 -3.01
CA ARG A 17 8.78 10.84 -2.43
C ARG A 17 8.37 11.87 -3.45
N MET A 18 9.05 11.91 -4.58
CA MET A 18 8.82 12.95 -5.59
C MET A 18 7.45 12.82 -6.23
N LEU A 19 6.99 11.59 -6.55
CA LEU A 19 5.62 11.38 -7.02
C LEU A 19 4.59 11.91 -6.03
N ALA A 20 4.81 11.70 -4.73
CA ALA A 20 3.90 12.18 -3.70
C ALA A 20 3.93 13.71 -3.56
N VAL A 21 5.11 14.32 -3.59
CA VAL A 21 5.27 15.80 -3.53
C VAL A 21 4.62 16.45 -4.73
N ASP A 22 4.90 15.96 -5.93
CA ASP A 22 4.36 16.52 -7.17
C ASP A 22 2.84 16.44 -7.22
N ALA A 23 2.26 15.30 -6.80
CA ALA A 23 0.81 15.13 -6.79
C ALA A 23 0.12 16.03 -5.75
N VAL A 24 0.69 16.16 -4.54
CA VAL A 24 0.17 17.04 -3.49
C VAL A 24 0.28 18.50 -3.91
N GLU A 25 1.41 18.89 -4.51
CA GLU A 25 1.61 20.26 -5.00
C GLU A 25 0.67 20.58 -6.18
N GLN A 26 0.50 19.67 -7.10
CA GLN A 26 -0.45 19.81 -8.20
C GLN A 26 -1.89 19.98 -7.70
N ALA A 27 -2.29 19.19 -6.71
CA ALA A 27 -3.63 19.25 -6.13
C ALA A 27 -3.84 20.45 -5.20
N LYS A 28 -2.77 21.13 -4.79
CA LYS A 28 -2.78 22.17 -3.72
C LYS A 28 -3.46 21.69 -2.45
N SER A 29 -3.43 20.38 -2.22
CA SER A 29 -4.10 19.73 -1.09
C SER A 29 -3.54 18.33 -0.89
N GLY A 30 -3.32 17.93 0.36
CA GLY A 30 -2.83 16.60 0.70
C GLY A 30 -1.83 16.61 1.85
N HIS A 31 -1.25 15.45 2.13
CA HIS A 31 -0.37 15.26 3.28
C HIS A 31 0.92 14.55 2.82
N PRO A 32 2.02 15.29 2.60
CA PRO A 32 3.27 14.70 2.12
C PRO A 32 4.11 14.04 3.22
N GLY A 33 3.79 14.25 4.51
CA GLY A 33 4.62 13.82 5.64
C GLY A 33 4.87 12.31 5.67
N ALA A 34 3.82 11.49 5.58
CA ALA A 34 3.96 10.03 5.58
C ALA A 34 4.74 9.52 4.36
N PRO A 35 4.48 9.95 3.10
CA PRO A 35 5.31 9.60 1.96
C PRO A 35 6.78 9.98 2.13
N MET A 36 7.06 11.14 2.70
CA MET A 36 8.44 11.61 2.92
C MET A 36 9.18 10.78 3.96
N GLY A 37 8.51 10.44 5.08
CA GLY A 37 9.14 9.76 6.21
C GLY A 37 9.18 8.24 6.08
N MET A 38 8.32 7.63 5.25
CA MET A 38 8.16 6.18 5.17
C MET A 38 8.68 5.57 3.86
N ALA A 39 9.29 6.35 2.97
CA ALA A 39 9.66 5.88 1.63
C ALA A 39 10.65 4.71 1.66
N GLU A 40 11.66 4.72 2.53
CA GLU A 40 12.65 3.64 2.63
C GLU A 40 12.03 2.34 3.15
N ILE A 41 11.21 2.42 4.20
CA ILE A 41 10.58 1.21 4.73
C ILE A 41 9.55 0.66 3.74
N ALA A 42 8.89 1.52 2.98
CA ALA A 42 7.98 1.12 1.91
C ALA A 42 8.74 0.46 0.76
N GLU A 43 9.85 1.04 0.32
CA GLU A 43 10.73 0.44 -0.70
C GLU A 43 11.18 -0.96 -0.30
N VAL A 44 11.68 -1.11 0.93
CA VAL A 44 12.15 -2.41 1.43
C VAL A 44 11.01 -3.42 1.52
N LEU A 45 9.86 -3.02 2.06
CA LEU A 45 8.70 -3.92 2.17
C LEU A 45 8.25 -4.42 0.79
N TRP A 46 8.01 -3.52 -0.15
CA TRP A 46 7.42 -3.84 -1.44
C TRP A 46 8.37 -4.60 -2.37
N ASN A 47 9.66 -4.36 -2.29
CA ASN A 47 10.64 -5.02 -3.14
C ASN A 47 11.18 -6.34 -2.57
N ARG A 48 11.10 -6.57 -1.25
CA ARG A 48 11.79 -7.70 -0.62
C ARG A 48 10.88 -8.65 0.15
N HIS A 49 9.74 -8.18 0.63
CA HIS A 49 8.93 -8.93 1.57
C HIS A 49 7.49 -9.13 1.10
N LEU A 50 6.86 -8.12 0.53
CA LEU A 50 5.45 -8.16 0.16
C LEU A 50 5.20 -9.13 -1.00
N LYS A 51 4.43 -10.17 -0.75
CA LYS A 51 3.97 -11.13 -1.75
C LYS A 51 2.75 -10.56 -2.47
N HIS A 52 2.94 -10.00 -3.66
CA HIS A 52 1.88 -9.37 -4.43
C HIS A 52 2.00 -9.66 -5.93
N ASN A 53 0.89 -9.46 -6.66
CA ASN A 53 0.85 -9.61 -8.11
C ASN A 53 0.04 -8.48 -8.73
N PRO A 54 0.68 -7.47 -9.33
CA PRO A 54 -0.01 -6.34 -9.95
C PRO A 54 -0.95 -6.74 -11.08
N ALA A 55 -0.64 -7.81 -11.82
CA ALA A 55 -1.51 -8.33 -12.88
C ALA A 55 -2.74 -9.08 -12.34
N ASN A 56 -2.73 -9.47 -11.08
CA ASN A 56 -3.87 -10.09 -10.39
C ASN A 56 -4.00 -9.54 -8.97
N PRO A 57 -4.46 -8.30 -8.79
CA PRO A 57 -4.60 -7.66 -7.49
C PRO A 57 -5.63 -8.33 -6.59
N ALA A 58 -6.45 -9.24 -7.12
CA ALA A 58 -7.42 -10.03 -6.37
C ALA A 58 -6.92 -11.43 -5.99
N TRP A 59 -5.64 -11.75 -6.25
CA TRP A 59 -5.09 -13.05 -5.87
C TRP A 59 -5.33 -13.36 -4.40
N ALA A 60 -5.94 -14.52 -4.11
CA ALA A 60 -6.45 -14.83 -2.78
C ALA A 60 -5.35 -14.94 -1.71
N ASP A 61 -4.18 -15.49 -2.06
CA ASP A 61 -3.05 -15.68 -1.13
C ASP A 61 -1.96 -14.61 -1.28
N ARG A 62 -2.32 -13.41 -1.77
CA ARG A 62 -1.42 -12.25 -1.70
C ARG A 62 -1.31 -11.71 -0.28
N ASP A 63 -0.20 -11.12 0.07
CA ASP A 63 -0.10 -10.33 1.30
C ASP A 63 -1.05 -9.13 1.26
N ARG A 64 -1.50 -8.68 2.43
CA ARG A 64 -2.35 -7.51 2.59
C ARG A 64 -1.50 -6.33 3.07
N PHE A 65 -1.59 -5.22 2.35
CA PHE A 65 -0.96 -3.97 2.80
C PHE A 65 -2.05 -2.96 3.17
N VAL A 66 -1.98 -2.46 4.39
CA VAL A 66 -2.93 -1.47 4.93
C VAL A 66 -2.18 -0.20 5.34
N LEU A 67 -2.60 0.92 4.79
CA LEU A 67 -2.12 2.23 5.22
C LEU A 67 -3.12 2.81 6.22
N SER A 68 -2.88 2.63 7.54
CA SER A 68 -3.79 3.07 8.60
C SER A 68 -3.81 4.61 8.74
N ASN A 69 -2.68 5.27 8.51
CA ASN A 69 -2.62 6.72 8.34
C ASN A 69 -3.02 7.11 6.90
N GLY A 70 -4.27 6.84 6.56
CA GLY A 70 -4.80 6.96 5.20
C GLY A 70 -4.71 8.35 4.58
N HIS A 71 -4.53 9.40 5.38
CA HIS A 71 -4.24 10.75 4.88
C HIS A 71 -2.92 10.83 4.08
N GLY A 72 -1.96 9.92 4.33
CA GLY A 72 -0.73 9.74 3.54
C GLY A 72 -0.91 8.92 2.26
N SER A 73 -2.10 8.91 1.67
CA SER A 73 -2.53 8.06 0.56
C SER A 73 -1.58 8.05 -0.63
N MET A 74 -0.90 9.16 -0.92
CA MET A 74 0.08 9.23 -2.02
C MET A 74 1.26 8.28 -1.85
N LEU A 75 1.62 7.87 -0.62
CA LEU A 75 2.59 6.78 -0.42
C LEU A 75 2.13 5.50 -1.12
N LEU A 76 0.90 5.09 -0.84
CA LEU A 76 0.32 3.87 -1.42
C LEU A 76 0.13 4.01 -2.94
N TYR A 77 -0.37 5.14 -3.42
CA TYR A 77 -0.57 5.35 -4.86
C TYR A 77 0.74 5.35 -5.65
N ALA A 78 1.80 5.97 -5.12
CA ALA A 78 3.13 5.93 -5.73
C ALA A 78 3.66 4.48 -5.82
N LEU A 79 3.51 3.70 -4.75
CA LEU A 79 3.90 2.28 -4.72
C LEU A 79 3.11 1.45 -5.73
N LEU A 80 1.79 1.58 -5.78
CA LEU A 80 0.93 0.87 -6.73
C LEU A 80 1.31 1.21 -8.18
N HIS A 81 1.54 2.49 -8.49
CA HIS A 81 2.00 2.91 -9.80
C HIS A 81 3.36 2.31 -10.16
N LEU A 82 4.36 2.49 -9.30
CA LEU A 82 5.73 2.07 -9.55
C LEU A 82 5.89 0.54 -9.65
N THR A 83 5.04 -0.21 -8.99
CA THR A 83 5.07 -1.69 -9.01
C THR A 83 4.16 -2.31 -10.07
N GLY A 84 3.51 -1.50 -10.92
CA GLY A 84 2.85 -1.95 -12.14
C GLY A 84 1.38 -2.34 -11.98
N TYR A 85 0.70 -1.89 -10.93
CA TYR A 85 -0.76 -1.97 -10.87
C TYR A 85 -1.40 -1.08 -11.95
N ASP A 86 -2.68 -1.33 -12.28
CA ASP A 86 -3.44 -0.50 -13.22
C ASP A 86 -3.75 0.89 -12.63
N LEU A 87 -2.68 1.65 -12.42
CA LEU A 87 -2.71 3.01 -11.93
C LEU A 87 -1.69 3.86 -12.70
N ALA A 88 -2.14 4.48 -13.78
CA ALA A 88 -1.29 5.29 -14.65
C ALA A 88 -0.83 6.58 -13.93
N VAL A 89 0.31 7.13 -14.36
CA VAL A 89 0.84 8.39 -13.84
C VAL A 89 -0.15 9.56 -13.97
N ASP A 90 -1.00 9.54 -14.99
CA ASP A 90 -2.03 10.58 -15.18
C ASP A 90 -3.12 10.54 -14.10
N GLU A 91 -3.36 9.37 -13.47
CA GLU A 91 -4.21 9.31 -12.28
C GLU A 91 -3.53 9.92 -11.06
N LEU A 92 -2.20 9.79 -10.91
CA LEU A 92 -1.44 10.48 -9.85
C LEU A 92 -1.52 12.00 -10.01
N LYS A 93 -1.43 12.52 -11.24
CA LYS A 93 -1.61 13.95 -11.55
C LYS A 93 -3.02 14.47 -11.22
N ARG A 94 -3.99 13.56 -11.17
CA ARG A 94 -5.38 13.85 -10.80
C ARG A 94 -5.70 13.58 -9.34
N PHE A 95 -4.68 13.51 -8.48
CA PHE A 95 -4.86 13.30 -7.05
C PHE A 95 -5.90 14.24 -6.45
N ARG A 96 -6.84 13.69 -5.69
CA ARG A 96 -7.98 14.41 -5.06
C ARG A 96 -8.96 15.07 -6.06
N GLN A 97 -8.89 14.74 -7.34
CA GLN A 97 -9.89 15.21 -8.29
C GLN A 97 -11.08 14.26 -8.34
N LEU A 98 -12.26 14.81 -8.59
CA LEU A 98 -13.49 14.02 -8.70
C LEU A 98 -13.33 12.93 -9.78
N HIS A 99 -13.75 11.72 -9.48
CA HIS A 99 -13.66 10.54 -10.35
C HIS A 99 -12.25 10.08 -10.74
N SER A 100 -11.18 10.55 -10.07
CA SER A 100 -9.85 9.97 -10.24
C SER A 100 -9.75 8.65 -9.47
N LYS A 101 -8.81 7.78 -9.90
CA LYS A 101 -8.44 6.58 -9.13
C LYS A 101 -7.59 6.88 -7.90
N THR A 102 -7.33 8.16 -7.59
CA THR A 102 -6.47 8.60 -6.48
C THR A 102 -7.23 9.57 -5.56
N PRO A 103 -8.26 9.11 -4.85
CA PRO A 103 -8.98 9.93 -3.89
C PRO A 103 -8.07 10.36 -2.73
N GLY A 104 -8.51 11.33 -1.93
CA GLY A 104 -7.72 11.89 -0.82
C GLY A 104 -7.32 10.89 0.26
N HIS A 105 -8.08 9.83 0.43
CA HIS A 105 -7.81 8.68 1.28
C HIS A 105 -8.00 7.40 0.46
N PRO A 106 -7.30 6.29 0.77
CA PRO A 106 -7.49 5.03 0.03
C PRO A 106 -8.93 4.52 0.16
N GLU A 107 -9.53 4.16 -0.98
CA GLU A 107 -10.87 3.62 -1.05
C GLU A 107 -10.86 2.27 -1.76
N VAL A 108 -11.33 1.22 -1.07
CA VAL A 108 -11.47 -0.11 -1.65
C VAL A 108 -12.45 -0.08 -2.82
N GLY A 109 -12.08 -0.71 -3.93
CA GLY A 109 -12.91 -0.74 -5.14
C GLY A 109 -12.71 0.44 -6.10
N ILE A 110 -12.00 1.50 -5.69
CA ILE A 110 -11.65 2.64 -6.55
C ILE A 110 -10.25 2.46 -7.13
N THR A 111 -9.26 2.25 -6.26
CA THR A 111 -7.86 2.06 -6.68
C THR A 111 -7.51 0.58 -6.66
N PRO A 112 -7.06 -0.02 -7.79
CA PRO A 112 -6.59 -1.41 -7.79
C PRO A 112 -5.45 -1.62 -6.80
N GLY A 113 -5.55 -2.65 -5.94
CA GLY A 113 -4.54 -2.96 -4.92
C GLY A 113 -4.78 -2.32 -3.56
N VAL A 114 -5.82 -1.50 -3.38
CA VAL A 114 -6.25 -1.01 -2.07
C VAL A 114 -7.07 -2.09 -1.37
N GLU A 115 -6.63 -2.51 -0.19
CA GLU A 115 -7.23 -3.62 0.57
C GLU A 115 -8.43 -3.19 1.43
N THR A 116 -8.43 -1.96 1.91
CA THR A 116 -9.50 -1.41 2.74
C THR A 116 -9.52 0.11 2.68
N THR A 117 -10.71 0.68 2.82
CA THR A 117 -10.89 2.13 2.94
C THR A 117 -10.37 2.59 4.29
N THR A 118 -9.48 3.60 4.28
CA THR A 118 -8.94 4.22 5.48
C THR A 118 -9.09 5.73 5.42
N GLY A 119 -8.81 6.40 6.52
CA GLY A 119 -8.97 7.86 6.68
C GLY A 119 -9.11 8.19 8.16
N PRO A 120 -10.15 7.68 8.84
CA PRO A 120 -10.21 7.77 10.31
C PRO A 120 -9.02 7.02 10.93
N LEU A 121 -8.24 7.72 11.76
CA LEU A 121 -7.04 7.17 12.39
C LEU A 121 -7.39 5.97 13.27
N GLY A 122 -6.57 4.91 13.20
CA GLY A 122 -6.77 3.66 13.93
C GLY A 122 -7.66 2.63 13.24
N GLN A 123 -8.58 3.04 12.35
CA GLN A 123 -9.47 2.11 11.64
C GLN A 123 -8.69 1.10 10.80
N GLY A 124 -7.64 1.54 10.09
CA GLY A 124 -6.81 0.65 9.26
C GLY A 124 -6.09 -0.40 10.08
N LEU A 125 -5.56 -0.04 11.26
CA LEU A 125 -4.94 -0.99 12.19
C LEU A 125 -5.94 -2.06 12.64
N ALA A 126 -7.14 -1.66 13.05
CA ALA A 126 -8.18 -2.61 13.46
C ALA A 126 -8.59 -3.55 12.31
N ASN A 127 -8.74 -3.02 11.10
CA ASN A 127 -9.00 -3.84 9.91
C ASN A 127 -7.87 -4.83 9.62
N ALA A 128 -6.61 -4.40 9.75
CA ALA A 128 -5.44 -5.26 9.56
C ALA A 128 -5.39 -6.42 10.57
N VAL A 129 -5.74 -6.15 11.84
CA VAL A 129 -5.87 -7.20 12.86
C VAL A 129 -6.95 -8.22 12.46
N GLY A 130 -8.10 -7.73 11.97
CA GLY A 130 -9.16 -8.60 11.46
C GLY A 130 -8.73 -9.45 10.26
N MET A 131 -7.97 -8.87 9.32
CA MET A 131 -7.42 -9.59 8.16
C MET A 131 -6.43 -10.68 8.58
N ALA A 132 -5.52 -10.37 9.52
CA ALA A 132 -4.56 -11.35 10.04
C ALA A 132 -5.25 -12.48 10.81
N LEU A 133 -6.31 -12.18 11.57
CA LEU A 133 -7.13 -13.19 12.23
C LEU A 133 -7.84 -14.08 11.20
N ALA A 134 -8.41 -13.48 10.15
CA ALA A 134 -9.07 -14.23 9.09
C ALA A 134 -8.10 -15.19 8.39
N GLU A 135 -6.86 -14.77 8.10
CA GLU A 135 -5.81 -15.63 7.55
C GLU A 135 -5.59 -16.84 8.46
N LYS A 136 -5.42 -16.66 9.78
CA LYS A 136 -5.20 -17.74 10.73
C LYS A 136 -6.36 -18.74 10.77
N LEU A 137 -7.59 -18.26 10.74
CA LEU A 137 -8.79 -19.12 10.73
C LEU A 137 -8.88 -19.93 9.43
N LEU A 138 -8.67 -19.28 8.28
CA LEU A 138 -8.71 -19.94 6.98
C LEU A 138 -7.56 -20.94 6.84
N ALA A 139 -6.35 -20.61 7.30
CA ALA A 139 -5.22 -21.53 7.30
C ALA A 139 -5.50 -22.78 8.15
N ALA A 140 -6.08 -22.61 9.34
CA ALA A 140 -6.45 -23.73 10.21
C ALA A 140 -7.53 -24.63 9.59
N GLU A 141 -8.46 -24.05 8.83
CA GLU A 141 -9.54 -24.80 8.18
C GLU A 141 -9.06 -25.52 6.91
N PHE A 142 -8.29 -24.85 6.04
CA PHE A 142 -8.02 -25.33 4.68
C PHE A 142 -6.63 -25.92 4.47
N ASN A 143 -5.60 -25.51 5.22
CA ASN A 143 -4.26 -26.04 5.03
C ASN A 143 -4.15 -27.52 5.48
N ARG A 144 -3.31 -28.26 4.78
CA ARG A 144 -3.01 -29.68 5.09
C ARG A 144 -1.50 -29.91 5.08
N PRO A 145 -0.99 -30.96 5.71
CA PRO A 145 0.43 -31.28 5.66
C PRO A 145 0.96 -31.32 4.22
N GLY A 146 1.96 -30.48 3.90
CA GLY A 146 2.51 -30.36 2.56
C GLY A 146 1.71 -29.50 1.58
N HIS A 147 0.55 -28.95 1.97
CA HIS A 147 -0.33 -28.14 1.14
C HIS A 147 -0.81 -26.89 1.91
N ALA A 148 0.03 -25.85 1.93
CA ALA A 148 -0.33 -24.54 2.48
C ALA A 148 -0.95 -23.69 1.37
N ILE A 149 -2.28 -23.56 1.34
CA ILE A 149 -3.03 -22.77 0.36
C ILE A 149 -3.41 -21.39 0.89
N VAL A 150 -3.30 -21.19 2.20
CA VAL A 150 -3.48 -19.90 2.87
C VAL A 150 -2.22 -19.64 3.71
N ASP A 151 -1.36 -18.74 3.23
CA ASP A 151 -0.08 -18.42 3.87
C ASP A 151 0.36 -17.01 3.46
N HIS A 152 -0.45 -16.02 3.84
CA HIS A 152 -0.17 -14.62 3.54
C HIS A 152 -0.06 -13.80 4.83
N HIS A 153 0.68 -12.72 4.75
CA HIS A 153 0.87 -11.78 5.85
C HIS A 153 -0.02 -10.55 5.67
N THR A 154 -0.29 -9.88 6.77
CA THR A 154 -0.89 -8.55 6.77
C THR A 154 0.12 -7.54 7.31
N TYR A 155 0.50 -6.60 6.48
CA TYR A 155 1.39 -5.49 6.83
C TYR A 155 0.57 -4.22 7.01
N VAL A 156 0.88 -3.46 8.05
CA VAL A 156 0.21 -2.18 8.29
C VAL A 156 1.23 -1.09 8.55
N PHE A 157 1.08 0.04 7.84
CA PHE A 157 1.80 1.26 8.16
C PHE A 157 0.86 2.20 8.93
N LEU A 158 1.38 2.75 10.00
CA LEU A 158 0.61 3.64 10.89
C LEU A 158 1.51 4.72 11.49
N GLY A 159 0.92 5.82 11.89
CA GLY A 159 1.53 6.80 12.77
C GLY A 159 1.05 6.60 14.20
N ASP A 160 1.67 7.30 15.16
CA ASP A 160 1.31 7.26 16.57
C ASP A 160 -0.17 7.60 16.83
N GLY A 161 -0.74 8.53 16.07
CA GLY A 161 -2.16 8.87 16.16
C GLY A 161 -3.14 7.76 15.74
N CYS A 162 -2.64 6.61 15.25
CA CYS A 162 -3.45 5.45 14.89
C CYS A 162 -3.56 4.40 16.02
N LEU A 163 -2.91 4.64 17.17
CA LEU A 163 -2.85 3.74 18.33
C LEU A 163 -3.89 4.12 19.39
#